data_f553c9c1ed1822d505814e2fd16601cf
#
_entry.id   f553c9c1ed1822d505814e2fd16601cf
#
_cell.length_a   1.000
_cell.length_b   1.000
_cell.length_c   1.000
_cell.angle_alpha   90.00
_cell.angle_beta   90.00
_cell.angle_gamma   90.00
#
_symmetry.space_group_name_H-M   'P 1'
#
loop_
_entity.id
_entity.type
_entity.pdbx_description
1 polymer ?
#
loop_
_entity_poly.entity_id
_entity_poly.type
_entity_poly.pdbx_seq_one_letter_code
_entity_poly.pdbx_strand_id
1 'polypeptide(L)'
;MDNKVDTDYVGLVKHSSGSWYYVRNGVIDFGYTGLVKHSSGTWYYVANGKMSTTMTGLVKHSSGAWYYVAKGKMQSSYKGFVKHTSGAWYYIENGRWQSSFKGLARHTTGAWYYAVNGKILFYYEGIVRHGGSSYYVKNGKLQSGFTGNVIIGGRGFRVVKGKVITK
;
A
#
# COMPACT_ATOMS: atom_id res chain seq x y z
N MET A 1 8.48 4.44 -46.70
CA MET A 1 8.67 4.65 -45.27
C MET A 1 9.41 3.43 -44.75
N ASP A 2 10.65 3.60 -44.33
CA ASP A 2 11.48 2.51 -43.76
C ASP A 2 10.86 2.05 -42.45
N ASN A 3 10.24 0.88 -42.49
CA ASN A 3 9.73 0.21 -41.28
C ASN A 3 10.91 -0.37 -40.46
N LYS A 4 11.88 0.47 -40.05
CA LYS A 4 12.98 0.04 -39.24
C LYS A 4 12.46 -0.20 -37.81
N VAL A 5 12.53 -1.45 -37.36
CA VAL A 5 12.25 -1.80 -35.96
C VAL A 5 13.31 -1.13 -35.09
N ASP A 6 12.88 -0.31 -34.14
CA ASP A 6 13.78 0.27 -33.14
C ASP A 6 14.20 -0.84 -32.16
N THR A 7 15.39 -1.38 -32.39
CA THR A 7 15.94 -2.49 -31.58
C THR A 7 16.37 -2.04 -30.18
N ASP A 8 16.46 -0.72 -29.92
CA ASP A 8 16.87 -0.19 -28.60
C ASP A 8 15.67 0.20 -27.74
N TYR A 9 14.46 0.16 -28.34
CA TYR A 9 13.26 0.56 -27.60
C TYR A 9 12.96 -0.36 -26.42
N VAL A 10 12.71 0.27 -25.27
CA VAL A 10 12.24 -0.40 -24.03
C VAL A 10 11.03 0.35 -23.48
N GLY A 11 9.89 -0.33 -23.36
CA GLY A 11 8.69 0.33 -22.84
C GLY A 11 7.39 -0.38 -23.20
N LEU A 12 6.26 0.34 -23.04
CA LEU A 12 4.94 -0.15 -23.41
C LEU A 12 4.57 0.29 -24.82
N VAL A 13 4.15 -0.65 -25.65
CA VAL A 13 3.68 -0.44 -27.01
C VAL A 13 2.25 -0.97 -27.16
N LYS A 14 1.39 -0.19 -27.84
CA LYS A 14 0.01 -0.60 -28.14
C LYS A 14 0.00 -1.45 -29.40
N HIS A 15 -0.51 -2.66 -29.30
CA HIS A 15 -0.72 -3.56 -30.43
C HIS A 15 -2.03 -3.20 -31.17
N SER A 16 -2.17 -3.58 -32.43
CA SER A 16 -3.36 -3.36 -33.25
C SER A 16 -4.65 -3.95 -32.66
N SER A 17 -4.54 -5.00 -31.85
CA SER A 17 -5.65 -5.56 -31.06
C SER A 17 -6.15 -4.69 -29.92
N GLY A 18 -5.53 -3.51 -29.70
CA GLY A 18 -5.83 -2.62 -28.58
C GLY A 18 -5.11 -2.94 -27.27
N SER A 19 -4.46 -4.10 -27.16
CA SER A 19 -3.69 -4.51 -25.98
C SER A 19 -2.34 -3.80 -25.94
N TRP A 20 -1.83 -3.54 -24.72
CA TRP A 20 -0.49 -3.00 -24.49
C TRP A 20 0.47 -4.10 -24.08
N TYR A 21 1.68 -4.10 -24.63
CA TYR A 21 2.73 -5.07 -24.35
C TYR A 21 4.02 -4.37 -23.96
N TYR A 22 4.77 -5.03 -23.09
CA TYR A 22 6.13 -4.61 -22.77
C TYR A 22 7.09 -5.12 -23.83
N VAL A 23 7.84 -4.19 -24.39
CA VAL A 23 8.84 -4.43 -25.43
C VAL A 23 10.22 -4.15 -24.83
N ARG A 24 11.17 -5.02 -25.12
CA ARG A 24 12.58 -4.85 -24.83
C ARG A 24 13.38 -5.24 -26.07
N ASN A 25 14.36 -4.40 -26.43
CA ASN A 25 15.17 -4.62 -27.63
C ASN A 25 14.31 -4.81 -28.90
N GLY A 26 13.24 -4.02 -29.05
CA GLY A 26 12.34 -4.05 -30.19
C GLY A 26 11.38 -5.25 -30.27
N VAL A 27 11.43 -6.20 -29.32
CA VAL A 27 10.55 -7.39 -29.30
C VAL A 27 9.71 -7.45 -28.02
N ILE A 28 8.53 -8.10 -28.10
CA ILE A 28 7.71 -8.32 -26.90
C ILE A 28 8.42 -9.28 -25.95
N ASP A 29 8.63 -8.86 -24.72
CA ASP A 29 9.23 -9.69 -23.66
C ASP A 29 8.14 -10.37 -22.85
N PHE A 30 7.71 -11.55 -23.27
CA PHE A 30 6.71 -12.36 -22.56
C PHE A 30 7.20 -12.91 -21.21
N GLY A 31 8.51 -12.87 -20.92
CA GLY A 31 9.06 -13.27 -19.63
C GLY A 31 8.91 -12.17 -18.56
N TYR A 32 8.63 -10.94 -18.96
CA TYR A 32 8.58 -9.83 -18.02
C TYR A 32 7.29 -9.80 -17.21
N THR A 33 7.43 -9.69 -15.89
CA THR A 33 6.33 -9.40 -14.96
C THR A 33 6.79 -8.34 -13.95
N GLY A 34 6.05 -7.23 -13.84
CA GLY A 34 6.43 -6.12 -12.95
C GLY A 34 5.77 -4.79 -13.30
N LEU A 35 6.31 -3.70 -12.73
CA LEU A 35 5.86 -2.34 -13.01
C LEU A 35 6.68 -1.72 -14.14
N VAL A 36 6.00 -1.14 -15.12
CA VAL A 36 6.60 -0.42 -16.26
C VAL A 36 6.03 0.99 -16.32
N LYS A 37 6.89 1.98 -16.53
CA LYS A 37 6.49 3.37 -16.72
C LYS A 37 6.09 3.59 -18.18
N HIS A 38 4.87 4.07 -18.40
CA HIS A 38 4.38 4.49 -19.70
C HIS A 38 4.91 5.91 -20.04
N SER A 39 4.95 6.28 -21.32
CA SER A 39 5.37 7.61 -21.79
C SER A 39 4.59 8.77 -21.16
N SER A 40 3.34 8.53 -20.76
CA SER A 40 2.53 9.51 -20.00
C SER A 40 2.99 9.75 -18.56
N GLY A 41 4.06 9.09 -18.11
CA GLY A 41 4.55 9.15 -16.74
C GLY A 41 3.85 8.19 -15.76
N THR A 42 2.77 7.54 -16.17
CA THR A 42 2.00 6.59 -15.33
C THR A 42 2.67 5.22 -15.32
N TRP A 43 2.67 4.56 -14.15
CA TRP A 43 3.17 3.20 -14.00
C TRP A 43 2.04 2.19 -14.11
N TYR A 44 2.27 1.13 -14.87
CA TYR A 44 1.33 0.03 -15.07
C TYR A 44 1.96 -1.31 -14.71
N TYR A 45 1.13 -2.23 -14.25
CA TYR A 45 1.53 -3.61 -14.02
C TYR A 45 1.42 -4.42 -15.31
N VAL A 46 2.50 -5.09 -15.60
CA VAL A 46 2.64 -6.05 -16.72
C VAL A 46 2.74 -7.44 -16.14
N ALA A 47 2.04 -8.39 -16.72
CA ALA A 47 2.15 -9.81 -16.42
C ALA A 47 2.41 -10.59 -17.71
N ASN A 48 3.47 -11.37 -17.74
CA ASN A 48 3.87 -12.15 -18.91
C ASN A 48 3.89 -11.28 -20.19
N GLY A 49 4.56 -10.13 -20.11
CA GLY A 49 4.71 -9.20 -21.22
C GLY A 49 3.47 -8.38 -21.57
N LYS A 50 2.29 -8.67 -21.02
CA LYS A 50 1.04 -7.96 -21.32
C LYS A 50 0.61 -7.06 -20.17
N MET A 51 0.23 -5.83 -20.47
CA MET A 51 -0.32 -4.90 -19.47
C MET A 51 -1.63 -5.46 -18.90
N SER A 52 -1.69 -5.61 -17.59
CA SER A 52 -2.88 -6.05 -16.88
C SER A 52 -3.82 -4.87 -16.63
N THR A 53 -5.13 -5.09 -16.82
CA THR A 53 -6.20 -4.15 -16.46
C THR A 53 -6.98 -4.58 -15.23
N THR A 54 -6.67 -5.73 -14.66
CA THR A 54 -7.41 -6.34 -13.54
C THR A 54 -6.60 -6.42 -12.25
N MET A 55 -5.25 -6.43 -12.33
CA MET A 55 -4.39 -6.56 -11.15
C MET A 55 -4.72 -5.49 -10.09
N THR A 56 -5.01 -5.95 -8.87
CA THR A 56 -5.20 -5.09 -7.71
C THR A 56 -4.50 -5.69 -6.51
N GLY A 57 -3.61 -4.92 -5.86
CA GLY A 57 -2.82 -5.38 -4.73
C GLY A 57 -1.46 -4.69 -4.62
N LEU A 58 -0.58 -5.26 -3.79
CA LEU A 58 0.78 -4.80 -3.64
C LEU A 58 1.70 -5.51 -4.63
N VAL A 59 2.48 -4.72 -5.36
CA VAL A 59 3.47 -5.21 -6.35
C VAL A 59 4.85 -4.71 -5.97
N LYS A 60 5.83 -5.62 -6.01
CA LYS A 60 7.23 -5.27 -5.77
C LYS A 60 7.83 -4.69 -7.06
N HIS A 61 8.43 -3.52 -6.97
CA HIS A 61 9.21 -2.90 -8.04
C HIS A 61 10.65 -3.42 -8.04
N SER A 62 11.36 -3.30 -9.16
CA SER A 62 12.78 -3.70 -9.31
C SER A 62 13.72 -3.03 -8.30
N SER A 63 13.38 -1.82 -7.81
CA SER A 63 14.09 -1.14 -6.73
C SER A 63 13.93 -1.78 -5.34
N GLY A 64 13.16 -2.87 -5.22
CA GLY A 64 12.82 -3.51 -3.95
C GLY A 64 11.62 -2.89 -3.22
N ALA A 65 11.16 -1.71 -3.61
CA ALA A 65 10.01 -1.05 -3.00
C ALA A 65 8.68 -1.71 -3.43
N TRP A 66 7.69 -1.67 -2.53
CA TRP A 66 6.34 -2.17 -2.83
C TRP A 66 5.38 -1.04 -3.09
N TYR A 67 4.56 -1.17 -4.12
CA TYR A 67 3.57 -0.18 -4.53
C TYR A 67 2.18 -0.75 -4.62
N TYR A 68 1.18 0.08 -4.35
CA TYR A 68 -0.22 -0.28 -4.53
C TYR A 68 -0.64 -0.07 -5.98
N VAL A 69 -1.18 -1.11 -6.57
CA VAL A 69 -1.76 -1.16 -7.91
C VAL A 69 -3.25 -1.43 -7.78
N ALA A 70 -4.06 -0.73 -8.54
CA ALA A 70 -5.49 -1.01 -8.69
C ALA A 70 -5.87 -0.98 -10.16
N LYS A 71 -6.54 -2.01 -10.63
CA LYS A 71 -6.93 -2.20 -12.03
C LYS A 71 -5.73 -2.02 -12.98
N GLY A 72 -4.60 -2.62 -12.62
CA GLY A 72 -3.35 -2.58 -13.38
C GLY A 72 -2.57 -1.27 -13.31
N LYS A 73 -3.08 -0.22 -12.68
CA LYS A 73 -2.45 1.10 -12.59
C LYS A 73 -1.92 1.37 -11.19
N MET A 74 -0.67 1.81 -11.07
CA MET A 74 -0.11 2.25 -9.79
C MET A 74 -0.83 3.49 -9.27
N GLN A 75 -1.22 3.45 -8.00
CA GLN A 75 -2.01 4.48 -7.33
C GLN A 75 -1.11 5.43 -6.54
N SER A 76 -0.42 6.34 -7.22
CA SER A 76 0.61 7.22 -6.65
C SER A 76 0.14 8.19 -5.56
N SER A 77 -1.16 8.48 -5.48
CA SER A 77 -1.76 9.34 -4.45
C SER A 77 -2.46 8.56 -3.32
N TYR A 78 -2.47 7.21 -3.38
CA TYR A 78 -3.19 6.41 -2.39
C TYR A 78 -2.53 6.52 -1.01
N LYS A 79 -3.38 6.71 0.02
CA LYS A 79 -3.02 6.67 1.44
C LYS A 79 -4.02 5.82 2.20
N GLY A 80 -3.54 4.85 2.97
CA GLY A 80 -4.37 3.95 3.76
C GLY A 80 -3.78 2.56 3.88
N PHE A 81 -4.59 1.59 4.33
CA PHE A 81 -4.16 0.21 4.44
C PHE A 81 -4.60 -0.61 3.23
N VAL A 82 -3.72 -1.47 2.76
CA VAL A 82 -3.97 -2.44 1.69
C VAL A 82 -3.68 -3.85 2.20
N LYS A 83 -4.58 -4.79 1.93
CA LYS A 83 -4.40 -6.20 2.27
C LYS A 83 -3.49 -6.86 1.23
N HIS A 84 -2.46 -7.55 1.70
CA HIS A 84 -1.59 -8.37 0.87
C HIS A 84 -2.13 -9.80 0.79
N THR A 85 -1.71 -10.57 -0.20
CA THR A 85 -2.09 -11.99 -0.41
C THR A 85 -1.75 -12.88 0.78
N SER A 86 -0.73 -12.52 1.58
CA SER A 86 -0.40 -13.18 2.86
C SER A 86 -1.42 -12.97 3.98
N GLY A 87 -2.49 -12.19 3.75
CA GLY A 87 -3.48 -11.81 4.75
C GLY A 87 -3.11 -10.60 5.60
N ALA A 88 -1.86 -10.15 5.57
CA ALA A 88 -1.40 -8.98 6.32
C ALA A 88 -1.86 -7.66 5.68
N TRP A 89 -2.08 -6.63 6.53
CA TRP A 89 -2.44 -5.28 6.10
C TRP A 89 -1.25 -4.36 6.23
N TYR A 90 -0.94 -3.64 5.16
CA TYR A 90 0.20 -2.74 5.05
C TYR A 90 -0.22 -1.30 4.86
N TYR A 91 0.43 -0.38 5.57
CA TYR A 91 0.21 1.05 5.44
C TYR A 91 0.91 1.59 4.20
N ILE A 92 0.13 2.21 3.34
CA ILE A 92 0.56 2.82 2.09
C ILE A 92 0.41 4.33 2.21
N GLU A 93 1.39 5.06 1.78
CA GLU A 93 1.34 6.51 1.62
C GLU A 93 2.04 6.89 0.32
N ASN A 94 1.42 7.79 -0.46
CA ASN A 94 1.88 8.14 -1.81
C ASN A 94 2.06 6.88 -2.68
N GLY A 95 1.12 5.94 -2.57
CA GLY A 95 1.12 4.69 -3.32
C GLY A 95 2.18 3.67 -2.91
N ARG A 96 3.07 3.97 -1.96
CA ARG A 96 4.20 3.14 -1.55
C ARG A 96 4.01 2.61 -0.13
N TRP A 97 4.37 1.34 0.10
CA TRP A 97 4.44 0.79 1.45
C TRP A 97 5.47 1.53 2.31
N GLN A 98 5.05 1.96 3.48
CA GLN A 98 5.85 2.66 4.47
C GLN A 98 6.42 1.68 5.49
N SER A 99 7.50 0.99 5.14
CA SER A 99 8.10 -0.08 5.97
C SER A 99 8.67 0.39 7.30
N SER A 100 8.92 1.67 7.48
CA SER A 100 9.37 2.27 8.75
C SER A 100 8.25 2.89 9.57
N PHE A 101 7.00 2.91 9.05
CA PHE A 101 5.89 3.55 9.75
C PHE A 101 5.54 2.83 11.06
N LYS A 102 5.46 3.62 12.14
CA LYS A 102 4.96 3.17 13.45
C LYS A 102 3.96 4.20 13.97
N GLY A 103 2.73 3.77 14.24
CA GLY A 103 1.70 4.69 14.75
C GLY A 103 0.28 4.28 14.38
N LEU A 104 -0.66 5.19 14.64
CA LEU A 104 -2.05 5.05 14.23
C LEU A 104 -2.23 5.59 12.80
N ALA A 105 -2.89 4.81 11.95
CA ALA A 105 -3.31 5.25 10.63
C ALA A 105 -4.77 4.84 10.37
N ARG A 106 -5.45 5.60 9.51
CA ARG A 106 -6.86 5.40 9.20
C ARG A 106 -7.02 4.34 8.11
N HIS A 107 -7.93 3.39 8.35
CA HIS A 107 -8.37 2.42 7.37
C HIS A 107 -9.51 3.00 6.51
N THR A 108 -9.75 2.47 5.32
CA THR A 108 -10.83 2.88 4.41
C THR A 108 -12.23 2.78 5.03
N THR A 109 -12.42 1.88 6.01
CA THR A 109 -13.66 1.77 6.82
C THR A 109 -13.85 2.92 7.81
N GLY A 110 -12.90 3.86 7.90
CA GLY A 110 -12.92 4.95 8.87
C GLY A 110 -12.27 4.62 10.22
N ALA A 111 -12.04 3.34 10.53
CA ALA A 111 -11.39 2.93 11.77
C ALA A 111 -9.89 3.24 11.76
N TRP A 112 -9.32 3.48 12.96
CA TRP A 112 -7.89 3.69 13.15
C TRP A 112 -7.23 2.41 13.66
N TYR A 113 -6.11 2.04 13.06
CA TYR A 113 -5.33 0.88 13.45
C TYR A 113 -3.90 1.25 13.79
N TYR A 114 -3.33 0.54 14.75
CA TYR A 114 -1.93 0.63 15.10
C TYR A 114 -1.10 -0.27 14.20
N ALA A 115 -0.08 0.32 13.60
CA ALA A 115 0.87 -0.39 12.77
C ALA A 115 2.29 -0.18 13.27
N VAL A 116 3.12 -1.21 13.08
CA VAL A 116 4.57 -1.19 13.30
C VAL A 116 5.23 -1.77 12.07
N ASN A 117 6.32 -1.16 11.62
CA ASN A 117 6.98 -1.51 10.36
C ASN A 117 5.97 -1.49 9.19
N GLY A 118 5.04 -0.54 9.23
CA GLY A 118 3.98 -0.40 8.24
C GLY A 118 2.95 -1.51 8.21
N LYS A 119 2.91 -2.44 9.18
CA LYS A 119 1.99 -3.58 9.24
C LYS A 119 1.06 -3.47 10.45
N ILE A 120 -0.26 -3.69 10.26
CA ILE A 120 -1.21 -3.70 11.38
C ILE A 120 -0.87 -4.83 12.35
N LEU A 121 -0.82 -4.51 13.65
CA LEU A 121 -0.64 -5.48 14.73
C LEU A 121 -1.98 -5.79 15.40
N PHE A 122 -2.72 -6.76 14.89
CA PHE A 122 -4.03 -7.13 15.42
C PHE A 122 -4.03 -7.69 16.86
N TYR A 123 -2.88 -8.13 17.36
CA TYR A 123 -2.75 -8.63 18.73
C TYR A 123 -2.33 -7.54 19.74
N TYR A 124 -2.08 -6.30 19.26
CA TYR A 124 -1.59 -5.21 20.13
C TYR A 124 -2.70 -4.66 21.01
N GLU A 125 -2.40 -4.56 22.32
CA GLU A 125 -3.19 -3.80 23.28
C GLU A 125 -2.27 -2.83 24.03
N GLY A 126 -2.68 -1.55 24.14
CA GLY A 126 -1.85 -0.56 24.81
C GLY A 126 -2.30 0.89 24.58
N ILE A 127 -1.49 1.81 25.07
CA ILE A 127 -1.66 3.24 24.88
C ILE A 127 -0.71 3.71 23.76
N VAL A 128 -1.27 4.37 22.74
CA VAL A 128 -0.52 4.89 21.59
C VAL A 128 -0.70 6.40 21.49
N ARG A 129 0.41 7.11 21.32
CA ARG A 129 0.41 8.57 21.12
C ARG A 129 0.19 8.90 19.64
N HIS A 130 -0.74 9.82 19.36
CA HIS A 130 -1.04 10.29 18.01
C HIS A 130 -1.57 11.72 18.06
N GLY A 131 -1.06 12.62 17.20
CA GLY A 131 -1.54 14.01 17.11
C GLY A 131 -1.56 14.76 18.46
N GLY A 132 -0.52 14.57 19.29
CA GLY A 132 -0.40 15.23 20.60
C GLY A 132 -1.24 14.60 21.72
N SER A 133 -2.08 13.60 21.43
CA SER A 133 -2.94 12.89 22.40
C SER A 133 -2.55 11.41 22.50
N SER A 134 -2.92 10.79 23.61
CA SER A 134 -2.75 9.34 23.84
C SER A 134 -4.09 8.62 23.70
N TYR A 135 -4.09 7.45 23.06
CA TYR A 135 -5.29 6.70 22.75
C TYR A 135 -5.17 5.24 23.18
N TYR A 136 -6.28 4.66 23.65
CA TYR A 136 -6.37 3.26 23.96
C TYR A 136 -6.61 2.45 22.68
N VAL A 137 -5.75 1.48 22.47
CA VAL A 137 -5.80 0.52 21.36
C VAL A 137 -5.98 -0.87 21.91
N LYS A 138 -6.89 -1.65 21.34
CA LYS A 138 -7.09 -3.07 21.66
C LYS A 138 -7.33 -3.85 20.38
N ASN A 139 -6.73 -5.04 20.27
CA ASN A 139 -6.74 -5.85 19.04
C ASN A 139 -6.28 -5.02 17.82
N GLY A 140 -5.23 -4.20 18.01
CA GLY A 140 -4.68 -3.31 16.99
C GLY A 140 -5.57 -2.14 16.58
N LYS A 141 -6.80 -2.03 17.08
CA LYS A 141 -7.78 -1.01 16.71
C LYS A 141 -7.94 0.02 17.82
N LEU A 142 -7.95 1.31 17.47
CA LEU A 142 -8.30 2.39 18.38
C LEU A 142 -9.75 2.23 18.85
N GLN A 143 -9.96 2.26 20.15
CA GLN A 143 -11.25 2.03 20.81
C GLN A 143 -12.03 3.34 20.96
N SER A 144 -12.39 3.99 19.86
CA SER A 144 -13.00 5.34 19.85
C SER A 144 -14.34 5.46 20.61
N GLY A 145 -15.03 4.36 20.82
CA GLY A 145 -16.27 4.31 21.62
C GLY A 145 -16.04 3.99 23.11
N PHE A 146 -14.83 3.58 23.51
CA PHE A 146 -14.58 3.11 24.87
C PHE A 146 -14.45 4.28 25.86
N THR A 147 -15.18 4.20 26.97
CA THR A 147 -15.05 5.07 28.16
C THR A 147 -14.98 4.20 29.41
N GLY A 148 -13.91 4.34 30.17
CA GLY A 148 -13.66 3.52 31.37
C GLY A 148 -12.22 3.64 31.83
N ASN A 149 -11.84 2.78 32.79
CA ASN A 149 -10.46 2.64 33.24
C ASN A 149 -9.84 1.38 32.62
N VAL A 150 -8.57 1.46 32.26
CA VAL A 150 -7.77 0.33 31.77
C VAL A 150 -6.45 0.24 32.53
N ILE A 151 -5.93 -0.96 32.68
CA ILE A 151 -4.60 -1.19 33.25
C ILE A 151 -3.71 -1.74 32.12
N ILE A 152 -2.66 -0.99 31.78
CA ILE A 152 -1.71 -1.36 30.73
C ILE A 152 -0.31 -1.38 31.34
N GLY A 153 0.36 -2.53 31.30
CA GLY A 153 1.70 -2.70 31.90
C GLY A 153 1.74 -2.37 33.40
N GLY A 154 0.68 -2.71 34.15
CA GLY A 154 0.55 -2.41 35.56
C GLY A 154 0.17 -0.98 35.92
N ARG A 155 0.01 -0.10 34.91
CA ARG A 155 -0.36 1.32 35.10
C ARG A 155 -1.83 1.55 34.73
N GLY A 156 -2.56 2.25 35.60
CA GLY A 156 -3.95 2.64 35.39
C GLY A 156 -4.08 3.89 34.50
N PHE A 157 -5.04 3.86 33.57
CA PHE A 157 -5.39 4.98 32.69
C PHE A 157 -6.90 5.20 32.70
N ARG A 158 -7.32 6.47 32.80
CA ARG A 158 -8.70 6.89 32.52
C ARG A 158 -8.85 7.18 31.04
N VAL A 159 -9.80 6.52 30.38
CA VAL A 159 -10.08 6.68 28.93
C VAL A 159 -11.49 7.23 28.76
N VAL A 160 -11.64 8.22 27.89
CA VAL A 160 -12.95 8.78 27.49
C VAL A 160 -13.01 8.83 25.97
N LYS A 161 -13.97 8.13 25.36
CA LYS A 161 -14.12 8.01 23.90
C LYS A 161 -12.79 7.66 23.22
N GLY A 162 -12.09 6.67 23.77
CA GLY A 162 -10.81 6.17 23.27
C GLY A 162 -9.58 7.03 23.60
N LYS A 163 -9.74 8.23 24.10
CA LYS A 163 -8.65 9.15 24.45
C LYS A 163 -8.29 9.01 25.93
N VAL A 164 -7.00 8.91 26.22
CA VAL A 164 -6.50 8.93 27.60
C VAL A 164 -6.61 10.34 28.15
N ILE A 165 -7.26 10.46 29.30
CA ILE A 165 -7.38 11.71 30.04
C ILE A 165 -6.27 11.71 31.09
N THR A 166 -5.30 12.60 30.92
CA THR A 166 -4.31 12.93 31.96
C THR A 166 -4.99 13.72 33.06
N LYS A 167 -4.87 13.25 34.31
CA LYS A 167 -5.13 14.12 35.48
C LYS A 167 -4.03 15.17 35.58
#